data_866278b06265e20ce1e088225523e1cb
#
_entry.id   866278b06265e20ce1e088225523e1cb
#
_cell.length_a   1.000
_cell.length_b   1.000
_cell.length_c   1.000
_cell.angle_alpha   90.00
_cell.angle_beta   90.00
_cell.angle_gamma   90.00
#
_symmetry.space_group_name_H-M   'P 1'
#
loop_
_entity.id
_entity.type
_entity.pdbx_description
1 polymer ?
#
loop_
_entity_poly.entity_id
_entity_poly.type
_entity_poly.pdbx_seq_one_letter_code
_entity_poly.pdbx_strand_id
1 'polypeptide(L)'
;MLERRTFFIAVLVAALAVAGCVGAPAESGSPTSDTDADDTPDPTTSDTATVEPRSDTEVEWPEGPKERPDRPAAWSESTAREFVKTHEYRYAYNGLWYGPKTDVTLECEIDDAEPVADGYEVTVSCTGYSNTQTVVEEGGTPVEMHADYFTQTYTYYVDDDSIVRQRAGE
;
A
#
# COMPACT_ATOMS: atom_id res chain seq x y z
N MET A 1 -21.07 -25.08 -35.04
CA MET A 1 -21.74 -23.83 -35.49
C MET A 1 -21.14 -22.70 -34.72
N LEU A 2 -20.32 -21.90 -35.41
CA LEU A 2 -19.62 -20.73 -34.87
C LEU A 2 -20.55 -19.54 -34.88
N GLU A 3 -20.69 -18.83 -33.77
CA GLU A 3 -21.12 -17.43 -33.78
C GLU A 3 -20.08 -16.55 -33.13
N ARG A 4 -19.32 -15.88 -33.98
CA ARG A 4 -18.46 -14.74 -33.64
C ARG A 4 -19.34 -13.53 -33.37
N ARG A 5 -19.37 -13.04 -32.14
CA ARG A 5 -19.88 -11.69 -31.83
C ARG A 5 -18.70 -10.73 -31.67
N THR A 6 -18.50 -9.98 -32.73
CA THR A 6 -17.58 -8.86 -32.79
C THR A 6 -18.21 -7.66 -32.08
N PHE A 7 -17.66 -7.24 -30.95
CA PHE A 7 -18.04 -5.98 -30.30
C PHE A 7 -17.06 -4.89 -30.76
N PHE A 8 -17.58 -3.94 -31.53
CA PHE A 8 -16.90 -2.67 -31.83
C PHE A 8 -17.04 -1.75 -30.60
N ILE A 9 -15.93 -1.39 -30.00
CA ILE A 9 -15.88 -0.32 -29.00
C ILE A 9 -15.44 0.94 -29.71
N ALA A 10 -16.33 1.91 -29.81
CA ALA A 10 -16.06 3.24 -30.31
C ALA A 10 -15.30 4.03 -29.23
N VAL A 11 -14.10 4.48 -29.56
CA VAL A 11 -13.27 5.37 -28.74
C VAL A 11 -13.76 6.79 -28.97
N LEU A 12 -14.27 7.42 -27.92
CA LEU A 12 -14.68 8.82 -27.90
C LEU A 12 -13.57 9.62 -27.20
N VAL A 13 -12.76 10.32 -27.99
CA VAL A 13 -11.72 11.24 -27.52
C VAL A 13 -12.36 12.60 -27.25
N ALA A 14 -12.46 13.01 -26.00
CA ALA A 14 -12.82 14.36 -25.61
C ALA A 14 -11.57 15.14 -25.19
N ALA A 15 -11.12 16.05 -26.04
CA ALA A 15 -10.06 17.01 -25.74
C ALA A 15 -10.67 18.21 -24.99
N LEU A 16 -10.24 18.47 -23.77
CA LEU A 16 -10.52 19.68 -23.01
C LEU A 16 -9.24 20.51 -22.92
N ALA A 17 -9.21 21.57 -23.72
CA ALA A 17 -8.25 22.65 -23.58
C ALA A 17 -8.76 23.66 -22.55
N VAL A 18 -8.00 23.95 -21.52
CA VAL A 18 -8.26 25.06 -20.60
C VAL A 18 -7.10 26.04 -20.67
N ALA A 19 -7.43 27.22 -21.15
CA ALA A 19 -6.55 28.35 -21.33
C ALA A 19 -6.25 29.07 -20.03
N GLY A 20 -5.06 29.65 -20.00
CA GLY A 20 -4.37 30.42 -19.04
C GLY A 20 -5.06 31.48 -18.22
N CYS A 21 -4.40 31.86 -17.16
CA CYS A 21 -4.43 33.20 -16.57
C CYS A 21 -3.00 33.64 -16.26
N VAL A 22 -2.60 34.65 -17.04
CA VAL A 22 -1.43 35.49 -16.81
C VAL A 22 -1.81 36.52 -15.74
N GLY A 23 -1.06 36.62 -14.66
CA GLY A 23 -1.12 37.71 -13.70
C GLY A 23 0.25 38.35 -13.56
N ALA A 24 0.39 39.59 -14.06
CA ALA A 24 1.57 40.40 -14.03
C ALA A 24 1.68 41.29 -12.76
N PRO A 25 2.76 42.05 -12.57
CA PRO A 25 3.43 42.27 -11.30
C PRO A 25 3.06 43.60 -10.62
N ALA A 26 3.36 43.74 -9.35
CA ALA A 26 3.38 45.04 -8.67
C ALA A 26 4.76 45.22 -8.00
N GLU A 27 5.32 46.38 -8.38
CA GLU A 27 6.58 46.96 -7.95
C GLU A 27 6.56 47.50 -6.51
N SER A 28 7.74 47.76 -6.07
CA SER A 28 8.22 48.84 -5.18
C SER A 28 8.53 48.52 -3.72
N GLY A 29 9.78 48.73 -3.41
CA GLY A 29 10.21 49.14 -2.09
C GLY A 29 11.59 48.67 -1.68
N SER A 30 12.66 49.28 -2.15
CA SER A 30 13.92 49.35 -1.41
C SER A 30 13.79 50.29 -0.22
N PRO A 31 14.45 50.00 0.91
CA PRO A 31 15.67 50.73 1.17
C PRO A 31 16.84 49.90 1.70
N THR A 32 18.00 50.33 1.31
CA THR A 32 19.34 50.07 1.76
C THR A 32 19.48 49.97 3.28
N SER A 33 20.26 49.00 3.71
CA SER A 33 21.16 49.12 4.88
C SER A 33 22.31 48.13 4.71
N ASP A 34 23.47 48.69 4.59
CA ASP A 34 24.78 48.02 4.66
C ASP A 34 24.96 47.33 6.00
N THR A 35 25.39 46.10 6.01
CA THR A 35 26.21 45.52 7.07
C THR A 35 26.95 44.33 6.51
N ASP A 36 28.27 44.52 6.38
CA ASP A 36 29.24 43.48 6.14
C ASP A 36 29.15 42.41 7.21
N ALA A 37 28.96 41.17 6.79
CA ALA A 37 29.40 39.98 7.51
C ALA A 37 29.64 38.90 6.47
N ASP A 38 30.92 38.67 6.26
CA ASP A 38 31.53 37.50 5.66
C ASP A 38 31.07 36.26 6.44
N ASP A 39 30.05 35.56 5.92
CA ASP A 39 29.68 34.24 6.42
C ASP A 39 29.67 33.31 5.21
N THR A 40 30.80 32.67 5.02
CA THR A 40 30.95 31.56 4.10
C THR A 40 30.03 30.45 4.56
N PRO A 41 28.99 30.04 3.78
CA PRO A 41 28.22 28.87 4.15
C PRO A 41 29.11 27.63 4.01
N ASP A 42 29.44 27.08 5.17
CA ASP A 42 29.96 25.73 5.34
C ASP A 42 29.11 24.75 4.48
N PRO A 43 29.72 23.87 3.69
CA PRO A 43 28.96 22.88 2.94
C PRO A 43 28.23 21.99 3.95
N THR A 44 26.94 22.21 4.06
CA THR A 44 26.05 21.38 4.84
C THR A 44 26.26 19.93 4.43
N THR A 45 26.93 19.20 5.28
CA THR A 45 27.04 17.76 5.26
C THR A 45 25.61 17.24 5.12
N SER A 46 25.30 16.66 3.98
CA SER A 46 24.07 15.87 3.84
C SER A 46 24.12 14.83 4.95
N ASP A 47 23.26 14.99 5.94
CA ASP A 47 22.95 13.93 6.87
C ASP A 47 22.43 12.77 6.02
N THR A 48 23.32 11.83 5.75
CA THR A 48 22.92 10.50 5.33
C THR A 48 22.08 9.97 6.49
N ALA A 49 20.77 10.01 6.33
CA ALA A 49 19.87 9.40 7.29
C ALA A 49 20.36 7.97 7.47
N THR A 50 20.96 7.69 8.61
CA THR A 50 21.30 6.34 9.03
C THR A 50 19.96 5.65 9.18
N VAL A 51 19.58 4.85 8.18
CA VAL A 51 18.42 3.95 8.29
C VAL A 51 18.74 3.02 9.44
N GLU A 52 18.05 3.19 10.56
CA GLU A 52 18.18 2.28 11.69
C GLU A 52 17.87 0.86 11.19
N PRO A 53 18.65 -0.15 11.62
CA PRO A 53 18.40 -1.52 11.22
C PRO A 53 16.95 -1.87 11.62
N ARG A 54 16.11 -2.11 10.62
CA ARG A 54 14.74 -2.56 10.82
C ARG A 54 14.80 -3.88 11.58
N SER A 55 14.07 -3.94 12.66
CA SER A 55 13.95 -5.19 13.42
C SER A 55 13.40 -6.26 12.48
N ASP A 56 14.20 -7.28 12.19
CA ASP A 56 13.81 -8.49 11.45
C ASP A 56 12.81 -9.31 12.27
N THR A 57 11.71 -8.68 12.64
CA THR A 57 10.64 -9.38 13.30
C THR A 57 9.88 -10.12 12.23
N GLU A 58 10.16 -11.41 12.09
CA GLU A 58 9.39 -12.27 11.21
C GLU A 58 7.90 -12.11 11.53
N VAL A 59 7.13 -11.73 10.50
CA VAL A 59 5.70 -11.51 10.64
C VAL A 59 5.03 -12.80 11.08
N GLU A 60 4.44 -12.81 12.28
CA GLU A 60 3.65 -13.95 12.75
C GLU A 60 2.46 -14.15 11.82
N TRP A 61 2.37 -15.36 11.22
CA TRP A 61 1.33 -15.66 10.25
C TRP A 61 0.03 -16.02 10.96
N PRO A 62 -1.10 -15.33 10.68
CA PRO A 62 -2.36 -15.66 11.34
C PRO A 62 -2.86 -17.05 10.93
N GLU A 63 -3.46 -17.77 11.89
CA GLU A 63 -4.14 -19.02 11.61
C GLU A 63 -5.31 -18.82 10.63
N GLY A 64 -5.44 -19.72 9.64
CA GLY A 64 -6.52 -19.59 8.65
C GLY A 64 -6.30 -20.47 7.42
N PRO A 65 -7.22 -20.42 6.46
CA PRO A 65 -7.19 -21.29 5.29
C PRO A 65 -6.20 -20.85 4.21
N LYS A 66 -5.59 -19.67 4.33
CA LYS A 66 -4.63 -19.15 3.34
C LYS A 66 -3.21 -19.41 3.83
N GLU A 67 -2.45 -20.16 3.05
CA GLU A 67 -1.02 -20.36 3.32
C GLU A 67 -0.21 -19.10 2.95
N ARG A 68 0.92 -18.90 3.65
CA ARG A 68 1.88 -17.84 3.29
C ARG A 68 2.35 -18.06 1.84
N PRO A 69 2.40 -17.03 0.99
CA PRO A 69 2.91 -17.21 -0.37
C PRO A 69 4.41 -17.48 -0.36
N ASP A 70 4.85 -18.29 -1.32
CA ASP A 70 6.27 -18.51 -1.55
C ASP A 70 6.93 -17.23 -2.05
N ARG A 71 8.18 -16.98 -1.65
CA ARG A 71 8.98 -15.87 -2.15
C ARG A 71 9.27 -16.06 -3.65
N PRO A 72 9.32 -14.98 -4.43
CA PRO A 72 9.70 -15.06 -5.83
C PRO A 72 11.17 -15.55 -5.95
N ALA A 73 11.49 -16.22 -7.05
CA ALA A 73 12.84 -16.69 -7.32
C ALA A 73 13.84 -15.55 -7.60
N ALA A 74 13.34 -14.36 -7.94
CA ALA A 74 14.11 -13.15 -8.12
C ALA A 74 13.20 -11.94 -7.89
N TRP A 75 13.75 -10.92 -7.25
CA TRP A 75 13.05 -9.67 -7.00
C TRP A 75 13.16 -8.72 -8.20
N SER A 76 12.06 -8.12 -8.53
CA SER A 76 11.88 -7.00 -9.44
C SER A 76 10.71 -6.18 -8.91
N GLU A 77 10.53 -4.95 -9.36
CA GLU A 77 9.36 -4.14 -8.96
C GLU A 77 8.05 -4.91 -9.21
N SER A 78 7.91 -5.55 -10.35
CA SER A 78 6.70 -6.32 -10.68
C SER A 78 6.48 -7.49 -9.73
N THR A 79 7.53 -8.28 -9.44
CA THR A 79 7.40 -9.45 -8.54
C THR A 79 7.22 -9.03 -7.09
N ALA A 80 7.79 -7.89 -6.67
CA ALA A 80 7.59 -7.32 -5.34
C ALA A 80 6.13 -6.87 -5.16
N ARG A 81 5.55 -6.14 -6.14
CA ARG A 81 4.14 -5.72 -6.14
C ARG A 81 3.19 -6.92 -6.05
N GLU A 82 3.39 -7.93 -6.89
CA GLU A 82 2.54 -9.11 -6.90
C GLU A 82 2.65 -9.92 -5.61
N PHE A 83 3.87 -10.12 -5.12
CA PHE A 83 4.13 -10.81 -3.87
C PHE A 83 3.48 -10.10 -2.69
N VAL A 84 3.75 -8.80 -2.51
CA VAL A 84 3.22 -8.02 -1.38
C VAL A 84 1.69 -7.97 -1.40
N LYS A 85 1.09 -7.73 -2.57
CA LYS A 85 -0.38 -7.77 -2.70
C LYS A 85 -0.95 -9.12 -2.27
N THR A 86 -0.35 -10.21 -2.73
CA THR A 86 -0.79 -11.57 -2.38
C THR A 86 -0.56 -11.88 -0.90
N HIS A 87 0.58 -11.46 -0.36
CA HIS A 87 0.95 -11.66 1.04
C HIS A 87 -0.02 -10.92 1.96
N GLU A 88 -0.24 -9.62 1.75
CA GLU A 88 -1.17 -8.84 2.59
C GLU A 88 -2.60 -9.35 2.46
N TYR A 89 -3.07 -9.63 1.24
CA TYR A 89 -4.40 -10.20 1.04
C TYR A 89 -4.61 -11.50 1.86
N ARG A 90 -3.67 -12.43 1.80
CA ARG A 90 -3.78 -13.71 2.54
C ARG A 90 -3.64 -13.52 4.04
N TYR A 91 -2.76 -12.62 4.46
CA TYR A 91 -2.57 -12.25 5.86
C TYR A 91 -3.84 -11.66 6.46
N ALA A 92 -4.39 -10.63 5.84
CA ALA A 92 -5.61 -9.96 6.29
C ALA A 92 -6.84 -10.89 6.21
N TYR A 93 -6.91 -11.73 5.17
CA TYR A 93 -7.96 -12.74 5.05
C TYR A 93 -7.98 -13.68 6.26
N ASN A 94 -6.82 -14.22 6.65
CA ASN A 94 -6.72 -15.09 7.80
C ASN A 94 -7.08 -14.36 9.11
N GLY A 95 -6.70 -13.09 9.24
CA GLY A 95 -7.07 -12.26 10.39
C GLY A 95 -8.59 -12.02 10.53
N LEU A 96 -9.32 -12.08 9.41
CA LEU A 96 -10.78 -11.96 9.37
C LEU A 96 -11.50 -13.31 9.45
N TRP A 97 -10.78 -14.43 9.33
CA TRP A 97 -11.38 -15.74 9.26
C TRP A 97 -11.51 -16.37 10.66
N TYR A 98 -12.73 -16.57 11.12
CA TYR A 98 -13.02 -17.18 12.41
C TYR A 98 -13.39 -18.67 12.35
N GLY A 99 -13.52 -19.23 11.14
CA GLY A 99 -13.84 -20.63 10.96
C GLY A 99 -14.56 -20.95 9.65
N PRO A 100 -14.93 -22.22 9.43
CA PRO A 100 -15.51 -22.68 8.15
C PRO A 100 -16.84 -22.01 7.74
N LYS A 101 -17.50 -21.31 8.66
CA LYS A 101 -18.74 -20.56 8.42
C LYS A 101 -18.52 -19.07 8.27
N THR A 102 -17.27 -18.65 8.12
CA THR A 102 -16.90 -17.25 7.87
C THR A 102 -16.85 -17.00 6.36
N ASP A 103 -17.58 -16.00 5.92
CA ASP A 103 -17.46 -15.42 4.58
C ASP A 103 -16.63 -14.13 4.68
N VAL A 104 -15.54 -14.06 3.93
CA VAL A 104 -14.61 -12.92 3.93
C VAL A 104 -14.63 -12.27 2.57
N THR A 105 -14.96 -10.98 2.54
CA THR A 105 -14.81 -10.10 1.38
C THR A 105 -13.66 -9.14 1.64
N LEU A 106 -12.64 -9.16 0.79
CA LEU A 106 -11.44 -8.36 0.96
C LEU A 106 -10.87 -7.96 -0.40
N GLU A 107 -10.52 -6.70 -0.56
CA GLU A 107 -9.83 -6.15 -1.72
C GLU A 107 -8.54 -5.46 -1.27
N CYS A 108 -7.45 -5.69 -2.00
CA CYS A 108 -6.16 -5.06 -1.75
C CYS A 108 -5.64 -4.41 -3.03
N GLU A 109 -5.06 -3.23 -2.89
CA GLU A 109 -4.43 -2.48 -3.99
C GLU A 109 -3.01 -2.08 -3.59
N ILE A 110 -2.11 -2.04 -4.57
CA ILE A 110 -0.76 -1.51 -4.38
C ILE A 110 -0.80 -0.01 -4.65
N ASP A 111 -0.52 0.77 -3.62
CA ASP A 111 -0.50 2.22 -3.69
C ASP A 111 0.81 2.73 -4.29
N ASP A 112 1.93 2.12 -3.88
CA ASP A 112 3.26 2.48 -4.36
C ASP A 112 4.23 1.28 -4.34
N ALA A 113 5.31 1.36 -5.12
CA ALA A 113 6.41 0.42 -5.07
C ALA A 113 7.67 1.04 -5.67
N GLU A 114 8.74 1.06 -4.90
CA GLU A 114 10.02 1.65 -5.30
C GLU A 114 11.20 0.76 -4.92
N PRO A 115 12.30 0.79 -5.69
CA PRO A 115 13.53 0.12 -5.32
C PRO A 115 14.20 0.85 -4.16
N VAL A 116 14.70 0.08 -3.19
CA VAL A 116 15.55 0.56 -2.09
C VAL A 116 16.91 -0.15 -2.16
N ALA A 117 17.84 0.19 -1.27
CA ALA A 117 19.25 -0.24 -1.36
C ALA A 117 19.41 -1.76 -1.62
N ASP A 118 18.65 -2.61 -0.92
CA ASP A 118 18.83 -4.05 -0.94
C ASP A 118 17.54 -4.81 -1.37
N GLY A 119 16.53 -4.10 -1.89
CA GLY A 119 15.25 -4.73 -2.25
C GLY A 119 14.21 -3.75 -2.74
N TYR A 120 12.98 -3.88 -2.24
CA TYR A 120 11.84 -3.05 -2.62
C TYR A 120 11.04 -2.61 -1.40
N GLU A 121 10.63 -1.36 -1.42
CA GLU A 121 9.59 -0.84 -0.53
C GLU A 121 8.27 -0.83 -1.29
N VAL A 122 7.23 -1.43 -0.72
CA VAL A 122 5.92 -1.55 -1.36
C VAL A 122 4.83 -1.18 -0.37
N THR A 123 4.02 -0.20 -0.72
CA THR A 123 2.84 0.19 0.06
C THR A 123 1.58 -0.44 -0.51
N VAL A 124 0.80 -1.06 0.37
CA VAL A 124 -0.44 -1.76 0.03
C VAL A 124 -1.57 -1.34 0.97
N SER A 125 -2.74 -1.08 0.42
CA SER A 125 -3.96 -0.83 1.16
C SER A 125 -4.96 -1.96 0.94
N CYS A 126 -5.56 -2.45 2.03
CA CYS A 126 -6.63 -3.44 1.98
C CYS A 126 -7.88 -2.92 2.71
N THR A 127 -9.04 -3.27 2.17
CA THR A 127 -10.36 -2.96 2.73
C THR A 127 -11.27 -4.17 2.61
N GLY A 128 -12.16 -4.38 3.59
CA GLY A 128 -13.07 -5.51 3.52
C GLY A 128 -13.92 -5.70 4.76
N TYR A 129 -14.50 -6.88 4.88
CA TYR A 129 -15.29 -7.31 6.03
C TYR A 129 -15.41 -8.84 6.07
N SER A 130 -15.89 -9.36 7.19
CA SER A 130 -16.29 -10.74 7.28
C SER A 130 -17.65 -10.89 7.97
N ASN A 131 -18.39 -11.95 7.57
CA ASN A 131 -19.61 -12.40 8.20
C ASN A 131 -19.43 -13.83 8.66
N THR A 132 -19.66 -14.10 9.95
CA THR A 132 -19.52 -15.43 10.52
C THR A 132 -20.84 -15.87 11.11
N GLN A 133 -21.36 -17.03 10.66
CA GLN A 133 -22.53 -17.65 11.26
C GLN A 133 -22.13 -18.47 12.47
N THR A 134 -22.55 -18.03 13.65
CA THR A 134 -22.36 -18.78 14.90
C THR A 134 -23.66 -19.40 15.37
N VAL A 135 -23.59 -20.62 15.88
CA VAL A 135 -24.73 -21.26 16.55
C VAL A 135 -24.56 -21.03 18.04
N VAL A 136 -25.44 -20.25 18.63
CA VAL A 136 -25.47 -20.01 20.07
C VAL A 136 -26.21 -21.16 20.72
N GLU A 137 -25.49 -22.14 21.19
CA GLU A 137 -25.96 -23.34 21.89
C GLU A 137 -26.88 -24.28 21.07
N GLU A 138 -27.01 -25.52 21.51
CA GLU A 138 -27.82 -26.54 20.87
C GLU A 138 -29.30 -26.17 20.95
N GLY A 139 -29.90 -25.82 19.79
CA GLY A 139 -31.30 -25.36 19.69
C GLY A 139 -31.49 -23.84 19.70
N GLY A 140 -30.44 -23.04 19.77
CA GLY A 140 -30.46 -21.57 19.69
C GLY A 140 -30.60 -21.06 18.24
N THR A 141 -31.08 -19.83 18.10
CA THR A 141 -31.13 -19.14 16.80
C THR A 141 -29.72 -18.81 16.34
N PRO A 142 -29.38 -19.09 15.06
CA PRO A 142 -28.08 -18.66 14.52
C PRO A 142 -27.92 -17.14 14.64
N VAL A 143 -26.75 -16.72 15.11
CA VAL A 143 -26.36 -15.30 15.18
C VAL A 143 -25.29 -15.07 14.13
N GLU A 144 -25.45 -14.02 13.35
CA GLU A 144 -24.43 -13.54 12.43
C GLU A 144 -23.55 -12.49 13.14
N MET A 145 -22.25 -12.75 13.14
CA MET A 145 -21.22 -11.81 13.56
C MET A 145 -20.68 -11.12 12.33
N HIS A 146 -20.67 -9.79 12.35
CA HIS A 146 -20.05 -8.95 11.33
C HIS A 146 -18.80 -8.31 11.89
N ALA A 147 -17.72 -8.32 11.11
CA ALA A 147 -16.47 -7.63 11.45
C ALA A 147 -16.01 -6.80 10.25
N ASP A 148 -15.91 -5.48 10.45
CA ASP A 148 -15.36 -4.57 9.46
C ASP A 148 -13.82 -4.56 9.50
N TYR A 149 -13.23 -4.65 8.33
CA TYR A 149 -11.82 -4.36 8.11
C TYR A 149 -11.74 -3.03 7.36
N PHE A 150 -11.77 -1.95 8.13
CA PHE A 150 -11.59 -0.60 7.56
C PHE A 150 -10.26 -0.53 6.80
N THR A 151 -10.15 0.37 5.85
CA THR A 151 -8.94 0.51 5.05
C THR A 151 -7.70 0.57 5.96
N GLN A 152 -6.84 -0.40 5.78
CA GLN A 152 -5.55 -0.51 6.46
C GLN A 152 -4.46 -0.42 5.41
N THR A 153 -3.48 0.44 5.66
CA THR A 153 -2.33 0.63 4.78
C THR A 153 -1.07 0.14 5.49
N TYR A 154 -0.29 -0.66 4.79
CA TYR A 154 0.97 -1.22 5.28
C TYR A 154 2.08 -0.99 4.27
N THR A 155 3.27 -0.69 4.78
CA THR A 155 4.49 -0.65 4.00
C THR A 155 5.27 -1.94 4.24
N TYR A 156 5.67 -2.56 3.16
CA TYR A 156 6.49 -3.75 3.13
C TYR A 156 7.89 -3.43 2.65
N TYR A 157 8.88 -4.00 3.32
CA TYR A 157 10.25 -4.04 2.83
C TYR A 157 10.57 -5.49 2.52
N VAL A 158 10.92 -5.78 1.27
CA VAL A 158 11.15 -7.14 0.79
C VAL A 158 12.48 -7.23 0.07
N ASP A 159 13.27 -8.24 0.45
CA ASP A 159 14.54 -8.59 -0.15
C ASP A 159 14.73 -10.12 -0.14
N ASP A 160 15.94 -10.60 -0.51
CA ASP A 160 16.23 -12.03 -0.59
C ASP A 160 16.15 -12.71 0.80
N ASP A 161 16.43 -12.00 1.87
CA ASP A 161 16.57 -12.55 3.21
C ASP A 161 15.37 -12.24 4.11
N SER A 162 14.69 -11.09 3.91
CA SER A 162 13.71 -10.57 4.84
C SER A 162 12.36 -10.15 4.20
N ILE A 163 11.33 -10.15 5.01
CA ILE A 163 10.03 -9.56 4.73
C ILE A 163 9.61 -8.82 6.00
N VAL A 164 9.64 -7.50 5.95
CA VAL A 164 9.22 -6.65 7.06
C VAL A 164 7.90 -5.97 6.71
N ARG A 165 6.93 -6.02 7.61
CA ARG A 165 5.60 -5.41 7.46
C ARG A 165 5.42 -4.37 8.56
N GLN A 166 5.12 -3.15 8.18
CA GLN A 166 4.90 -2.04 9.11
C GLN A 166 3.57 -1.35 8.77
N ARG A 167 2.87 -0.86 9.78
CA ARG A 167 1.69 -0.04 9.52
C ARG A 167 2.13 1.32 9.02
N ALA A 168 1.53 1.79 7.93
CA ALA A 168 1.86 3.09 7.37
C ALA A 168 1.49 4.22 8.36
N GLY A 169 2.46 5.10 8.63
CA GLY A 169 2.28 6.24 9.52
C GLY A 169 2.56 5.99 11.00
N GLU A 170 3.14 4.86 11.36
CA GLU A 170 3.68 4.58 12.71
C GLU A 170 5.18 4.68 12.76
#